data_264e0b98a638999e173ead1e33ee44ad
#
_entry.id   264e0b98a638999e173ead1e33ee44ad
#
_cell.length_a   1.000
_cell.length_b   1.000
_cell.length_c   1.000
_cell.angle_alpha   90.00
_cell.angle_beta   90.00
_cell.angle_gamma   90.00
#
_symmetry.space_group_name_H-M   'P 1'
#
loop_
_entity.id
_entity.type
_entity.pdbx_description
1 polymer ?
#
loop_
_entity_poly.entity_id
_entity_poly.type
_entity_poly.pdbx_seq_one_letter_code
_entity_poly.pdbx_strand_id
1 'polypeptide(L)'
;MNPILMKSEGANDHQRMLRLAEKECIYVESMMAILFIPLIVELEALLGIWLKEVPTHTAFLCRCLLISFLIDQCTYGLNSANQAMGNIKRYTVVMYTPKLAYLPLAYLFLKKDMGIAAIMYLFIGIELFVALLRIPYLRYSANLNIGRFLKNVFGRVCPLIVFMCIVTQTLHMMD
;
A
#
# COMPACT_ATOMS: atom_id res chain seq x y z
N MET A 1 12.50 11.59 0.76
CA MET A 1 11.86 12.43 1.81
C MET A 1 12.41 12.21 3.22
N ASN A 2 12.95 11.03 3.55
CA ASN A 2 13.45 10.69 4.89
C ASN A 2 14.41 11.73 5.54
N PRO A 3 15.39 12.35 4.83
CA PRO A 3 16.28 13.32 5.47
C PRO A 3 15.56 14.57 5.98
N ILE A 4 14.50 15.00 5.27
CA ILE A 4 13.71 16.19 5.65
C ILE A 4 12.82 15.88 6.87
N LEU A 5 12.27 14.68 6.92
CA LEU A 5 11.51 14.18 8.07
C LEU A 5 12.38 14.09 9.33
N MET A 6 13.57 13.50 9.21
CA MET A 6 14.54 13.41 10.30
C MET A 6 14.99 14.76 10.79
N LYS A 7 15.21 15.73 9.87
CA LYS A 7 15.57 17.11 10.25
C LYS A 7 14.44 17.81 11.02
N SER A 8 13.19 17.59 10.62
CA SER A 8 12.03 18.18 11.31
C SER A 8 11.84 17.58 12.70
N GLU A 9 12.06 16.29 12.86
CA GLU A 9 12.04 15.61 14.15
C GLU A 9 13.19 16.06 15.05
N GLY A 10 14.42 16.16 14.51
CA GLY A 10 15.58 16.68 15.24
C GLY A 10 15.43 18.14 15.71
N ALA A 11 14.56 18.92 15.03
CA ALA A 11 14.16 20.27 15.45
C ALA A 11 12.98 20.26 16.46
N ASN A 12 12.54 19.09 16.92
CA ASN A 12 11.40 18.88 17.82
C ASN A 12 10.06 19.42 17.27
N ASP A 13 9.94 19.53 15.93
CA ASP A 13 8.71 19.95 15.23
C ASP A 13 7.94 18.73 14.69
N HIS A 14 7.35 17.95 15.63
CA HIS A 14 6.56 16.77 15.31
C HIS A 14 5.40 17.07 14.36
N GLN A 15 4.77 18.25 14.47
CA GLN A 15 3.66 18.60 13.61
C GLN A 15 4.10 18.82 12.15
N ARG A 16 5.27 19.39 11.96
CA ARG A 16 5.85 19.55 10.62
C ARG A 16 6.23 18.18 10.04
N MET A 17 6.83 17.32 10.83
CA MET A 17 7.16 15.93 10.43
C MET A 17 5.90 15.19 9.98
N LEU A 18 4.80 15.22 10.74
CA LEU A 18 3.54 14.57 10.39
C LEU A 18 2.94 15.14 9.10
N ARG A 19 2.95 16.46 8.90
CA ARG A 19 2.49 17.08 7.64
C ARG A 19 3.32 16.67 6.43
N LEU A 20 4.62 16.49 6.61
CA LEU A 20 5.51 15.99 5.54
C LEU A 20 5.22 14.52 5.24
N ALA A 21 4.97 13.70 6.25
CA ALA A 21 4.56 12.31 6.09
C ALA A 21 3.21 12.16 5.36
N GLU A 22 2.22 13.02 5.67
CA GLU A 22 0.95 13.08 4.94
C GLU A 22 1.17 13.40 3.45
N LYS A 23 2.03 14.36 3.15
CA LYS A 23 2.38 14.71 1.76
C LYS A 23 3.10 13.57 1.05
N GLU A 24 4.00 12.88 1.76
CA GLU A 24 4.70 11.71 1.22
C GLU A 24 3.71 10.59 0.84
N CYS A 25 2.71 10.30 1.69
CA CYS A 25 1.65 9.37 1.35
C CYS A 25 0.93 9.77 0.06
N ILE A 26 0.53 11.04 -0.07
CA ILE A 26 -0.20 11.53 -1.24
C ILE A 26 0.66 11.42 -2.52
N TYR A 27 1.92 11.86 -2.47
CA TYR A 27 2.78 11.85 -3.66
C TYR A 27 3.12 10.41 -4.10
N VAL A 28 3.51 9.56 -3.15
CA VAL A 28 3.90 8.18 -3.46
C VAL A 28 2.71 7.42 -4.01
N GLU A 29 1.54 7.51 -3.36
CA GLU A 29 0.33 6.85 -3.81
C GLU A 29 -0.13 7.37 -5.17
N SER A 30 -0.07 8.70 -5.40
CA SER A 30 -0.44 9.28 -6.69
C SER A 30 0.47 8.77 -7.82
N MET A 31 1.78 8.70 -7.61
CA MET A 31 2.72 8.16 -8.59
C MET A 31 2.48 6.68 -8.86
N MET A 32 2.24 5.89 -7.79
CA MET A 32 1.96 4.47 -7.93
C MET A 32 0.62 4.22 -8.62
N ALA A 33 -0.42 4.99 -8.31
CA ALA A 33 -1.73 4.87 -8.95
C ALA A 33 -1.65 5.13 -10.46
N ILE A 34 -0.92 6.15 -10.90
CA ILE A 34 -0.72 6.48 -12.31
C ILE A 34 -0.07 5.32 -13.08
N LEU A 35 0.87 4.59 -12.44
CA LEU A 35 1.56 3.47 -13.08
C LEU A 35 0.79 2.16 -12.95
N PHE A 36 0.27 1.86 -11.77
CA PHE A 36 -0.29 0.54 -11.47
C PHE A 36 -1.71 0.36 -11.96
N ILE A 37 -2.53 1.41 -12.02
CA ILE A 37 -3.91 1.28 -12.48
C ILE A 37 -3.97 0.88 -13.97
N PRO A 38 -3.30 1.56 -14.91
CA PRO A 38 -3.22 1.10 -16.29
C PRO A 38 -2.62 -0.30 -16.40
N LEU A 39 -1.56 -0.57 -15.64
CA LEU A 39 -0.91 -1.87 -15.62
C LEU A 39 -1.84 -3.01 -15.15
N ILE A 40 -2.70 -2.76 -14.17
CA ILE A 40 -3.68 -3.75 -13.67
C ILE A 40 -4.73 -4.06 -14.72
N VAL A 41 -5.18 -3.06 -15.48
CA VAL A 41 -6.20 -3.21 -16.53
C VAL A 41 -5.61 -3.95 -17.73
N GLU A 42 -4.49 -3.49 -18.26
CA GLU A 42 -3.84 -4.01 -19.47
C GLU A 42 -2.87 -5.17 -19.20
N LEU A 43 -2.94 -5.78 -18.02
CA LEU A 43 -1.96 -6.76 -17.57
C LEU A 43 -1.90 -7.99 -18.48
N GLU A 44 -3.04 -8.45 -19.00
CA GLU A 44 -3.10 -9.62 -19.89
C GLU A 44 -2.43 -9.33 -21.24
N ALA A 45 -2.70 -8.17 -21.83
CA ALA A 45 -2.05 -7.74 -23.05
C ALA A 45 -0.54 -7.58 -22.86
N LEU A 46 -0.13 -6.95 -21.78
CA LEU A 46 1.29 -6.77 -21.44
C LEU A 46 2.02 -8.10 -21.22
N LEU A 47 1.42 -9.03 -20.47
CA LEU A 47 1.97 -10.36 -20.28
C LEU A 47 2.06 -11.14 -21.60
N GLY A 48 1.07 -10.99 -22.49
CA GLY A 48 1.07 -11.62 -23.82
C GLY A 48 2.19 -11.12 -24.74
N ILE A 49 2.58 -9.84 -24.61
CA ILE A 49 3.73 -9.28 -25.35
C ILE A 49 5.05 -9.82 -24.81
N TRP A 50 5.15 -9.97 -23.49
CA TRP A 50 6.41 -10.32 -22.82
C TRP A 50 6.65 -11.82 -22.73
N LEU A 51 5.60 -12.61 -22.48
CA LEU A 51 5.68 -14.08 -22.40
C LEU A 51 5.06 -14.70 -23.64
N LYS A 52 5.76 -15.68 -24.26
CA LYS A 52 5.22 -16.46 -25.37
C LYS A 52 4.00 -17.28 -24.98
N GLU A 53 4.00 -17.80 -23.73
CA GLU A 53 2.89 -18.52 -23.12
C GLU A 53 2.67 -17.95 -21.72
N VAL A 54 1.46 -17.44 -21.46
CA VAL A 54 1.09 -16.92 -20.14
C VAL A 54 0.52 -18.07 -19.30
N PRO A 55 1.19 -18.50 -18.21
CA PRO A 55 0.66 -19.55 -17.33
C PRO A 55 -0.69 -19.15 -16.74
N THR A 56 -1.57 -20.14 -16.58
CA THR A 56 -2.85 -19.96 -15.88
C THR A 56 -2.61 -19.34 -14.49
N HIS A 57 -3.41 -18.38 -14.11
CA HIS A 57 -3.32 -17.64 -12.85
C HIS A 57 -2.23 -16.56 -12.76
N THR A 58 -1.27 -16.43 -13.68
CA THR A 58 -0.21 -15.40 -13.60
C THR A 58 -0.79 -13.99 -13.56
N ALA A 59 -1.72 -13.67 -14.46
CA ALA A 59 -2.38 -12.37 -14.48
C ALA A 59 -3.12 -12.09 -13.15
N PHE A 60 -3.83 -13.07 -12.61
CA PHE A 60 -4.51 -12.95 -11.32
C PHE A 60 -3.53 -12.67 -10.18
N LEU A 61 -2.44 -13.44 -10.09
CA LEU A 61 -1.41 -13.27 -9.06
C LEU A 61 -0.76 -11.88 -9.14
N CYS A 62 -0.39 -11.44 -10.33
CA CYS A 62 0.20 -10.12 -10.54
C CYS A 62 -0.79 -8.99 -10.18
N ARG A 63 -2.07 -9.10 -10.55
CA ARG A 63 -3.10 -8.13 -10.14
C ARG A 63 -3.21 -8.04 -8.62
N CYS A 64 -3.26 -9.17 -7.93
CA CYS A 64 -3.31 -9.20 -6.46
C CYS A 64 -2.09 -8.52 -5.82
N LEU A 65 -0.89 -8.76 -6.36
CA LEU A 65 0.34 -8.11 -5.88
C LEU A 65 0.31 -6.59 -6.11
N LEU A 66 -0.09 -6.12 -7.29
CA LEU A 66 -0.18 -4.70 -7.60
C LEU A 66 -1.18 -3.98 -6.69
N ILE A 67 -2.34 -4.61 -6.44
CA ILE A 67 -3.35 -4.09 -5.49
C ILE A 67 -2.77 -4.04 -4.07
N SER A 68 -2.05 -5.06 -3.64
CA SER A 68 -1.40 -5.09 -2.32
C SER A 68 -0.39 -3.96 -2.15
N PHE A 69 0.40 -3.69 -3.19
CA PHE A 69 1.33 -2.56 -3.18
C PHE A 69 0.62 -1.21 -3.09
N LEU A 70 -0.48 -1.00 -3.82
CA LEU A 70 -1.28 0.23 -3.68
C LEU A 70 -1.79 0.41 -2.24
N ILE A 71 -2.27 -0.66 -1.61
CA ILE A 71 -2.73 -0.61 -0.22
C ILE A 71 -1.59 -0.23 0.75
N ASP A 72 -0.40 -0.83 0.58
CA ASP A 72 0.75 -0.54 1.45
C ASP A 72 1.24 0.91 1.28
N GLN A 73 1.24 1.43 0.04
CA GLN A 73 1.71 2.79 -0.26
C GLN A 73 0.80 3.89 0.30
N CYS A 74 -0.51 3.66 0.45
CA CYS A 74 -1.44 4.61 1.08
C CYS A 74 -0.97 5.11 2.46
N THR A 75 -0.21 4.29 3.17
CA THR A 75 0.27 4.58 4.53
C THR A 75 1.80 4.62 4.64
N TYR A 76 2.51 4.62 3.52
CA TYR A 76 3.98 4.56 3.49
C TYR A 76 4.65 5.73 4.22
N GLY A 77 4.15 6.94 4.06
CA GLY A 77 4.70 8.12 4.75
C GLY A 77 4.60 8.02 6.28
N LEU A 78 3.63 7.26 6.82
CA LEU A 78 3.56 6.98 8.25
C LEU A 78 4.73 6.09 8.72
N ASN A 79 5.19 5.18 7.86
CA ASN A 79 6.39 4.39 8.11
C ASN A 79 7.63 5.29 8.17
N SER A 80 7.77 6.22 7.22
CA SER A 80 8.86 7.20 7.19
C SER A 80 8.87 8.10 8.44
N ALA A 81 7.69 8.55 8.89
CA ALA A 81 7.56 9.34 10.11
C ALA A 81 8.02 8.56 11.35
N ASN A 82 7.63 7.29 11.45
CA ASN A 82 8.06 6.47 12.58
C ASN A 82 9.56 6.18 12.58
N GLN A 83 10.17 6.00 11.41
CA GLN A 83 11.63 5.89 11.28
C GLN A 83 12.34 7.17 11.75
N ALA A 84 11.78 8.36 11.42
CA ALA A 84 12.33 9.64 11.85
C ALA A 84 12.30 9.81 13.37
N MET A 85 11.29 9.30 14.05
CA MET A 85 11.20 9.30 15.53
C MET A 85 12.17 8.34 16.24
N GLY A 86 12.89 7.50 15.50
CA GLY A 86 13.88 6.56 16.06
C GLY A 86 13.29 5.33 16.77
N ASN A 87 11.98 5.20 16.86
CA ASN A 87 11.32 4.06 17.53
C ASN A 87 11.16 2.83 16.62
N ILE A 88 12.20 2.56 15.83
CA ILE A 88 12.19 1.57 14.75
C ILE A 88 11.90 0.16 15.27
N LYS A 89 12.54 -0.24 16.40
CA LYS A 89 12.43 -1.61 16.91
C LYS A 89 11.00 -2.02 17.24
N ARG A 90 10.30 -1.21 18.02
CA ARG A 90 8.91 -1.51 18.43
C ARG A 90 7.97 -1.51 17.23
N TYR A 91 8.12 -0.53 16.37
CA TYR A 91 7.33 -0.42 15.14
C TYR A 91 7.51 -1.64 14.25
N THR A 92 8.76 -2.02 13.97
CA THR A 92 9.08 -3.18 13.14
C THR A 92 8.43 -4.45 13.67
N VAL A 93 8.57 -4.72 14.98
CA VAL A 93 7.95 -5.91 15.58
C VAL A 93 6.42 -5.89 15.40
N VAL A 94 5.76 -4.78 15.73
CA VAL A 94 4.29 -4.68 15.65
C VAL A 94 3.78 -4.81 14.20
N MET A 95 4.48 -4.24 13.22
CA MET A 95 4.02 -4.23 11.81
C MET A 95 4.39 -5.51 11.05
N TYR A 96 5.54 -6.12 11.36
CA TYR A 96 5.98 -7.30 10.62
C TYR A 96 5.53 -8.63 11.24
N THR A 97 5.13 -8.64 12.52
CA THR A 97 4.57 -9.86 13.14
C THR A 97 3.32 -10.37 12.39
N PRO A 98 2.33 -9.54 12.02
CA PRO A 98 1.20 -9.99 11.21
C PRO A 98 1.62 -10.50 9.82
N LYS A 99 2.62 -9.86 9.20
CA LYS A 99 3.17 -10.31 7.90
C LYS A 99 3.84 -11.67 8.02
N LEU A 100 4.53 -11.96 9.13
CA LEU A 100 5.11 -13.29 9.40
C LEU A 100 4.02 -14.35 9.64
N ALA A 101 2.90 -13.98 10.26
CA ALA A 101 1.75 -14.86 10.45
C ALA A 101 1.10 -15.30 9.14
N TYR A 102 1.37 -14.60 8.02
CA TYR A 102 0.94 -15.04 6.69
C TYR A 102 1.41 -16.45 6.36
N LEU A 103 2.66 -16.80 6.67
CA LEU A 103 3.26 -18.10 6.31
C LEU A 103 2.49 -19.31 6.91
N PRO A 104 2.27 -19.36 8.25
CA PRO A 104 1.51 -20.47 8.82
C PRO A 104 0.04 -20.47 8.40
N LEU A 105 -0.58 -19.29 8.19
CA LEU A 105 -1.95 -19.19 7.70
C LEU A 105 -2.05 -19.68 6.24
N ALA A 106 -1.15 -19.29 5.37
CA ALA A 106 -1.11 -19.76 3.98
C ALA A 106 -0.92 -21.29 3.93
N TYR A 107 -0.07 -21.85 4.79
CA TYR A 107 0.09 -23.29 4.91
C TYR A 107 -1.22 -24.01 5.31
N LEU A 108 -1.97 -23.44 6.27
CA LEU A 108 -3.27 -23.99 6.68
C LEU A 108 -4.31 -23.92 5.55
N PHE A 109 -4.31 -22.86 4.75
CA PHE A 109 -5.19 -22.71 3.60
C PHE A 109 -4.85 -23.74 2.50
N LEU A 110 -3.55 -23.97 2.24
CA LEU A 110 -3.11 -25.01 1.31
C LEU A 110 -3.52 -26.39 1.79
N LYS A 111 -3.38 -26.69 3.08
CA LYS A 111 -3.78 -27.99 3.65
C LYS A 111 -5.29 -28.26 3.56
N LYS A 112 -6.10 -27.19 3.46
CA LYS A 112 -7.56 -27.25 3.30
C LYS A 112 -8.01 -27.22 1.84
N ASP A 113 -7.09 -27.29 0.89
CA ASP A 113 -7.36 -27.20 -0.56
C ASP A 113 -8.20 -26.00 -0.99
N MET A 114 -8.06 -24.87 -0.28
CA MET A 114 -8.85 -23.65 -0.55
C MET A 114 -8.46 -22.93 -1.84
N GLY A 115 -7.45 -23.41 -2.55
CA GLY A 115 -6.99 -22.86 -3.81
C GLY A 115 -6.09 -21.61 -3.69
N ILE A 116 -5.44 -21.26 -4.79
CA ILE A 116 -4.46 -20.14 -4.86
C ILE A 116 -5.13 -18.79 -4.60
N ALA A 117 -6.39 -18.63 -5.04
CA ALA A 117 -7.13 -17.39 -4.87
C ALA A 117 -7.32 -17.02 -3.37
N ALA A 118 -7.63 -18.01 -2.54
CA ALA A 118 -7.81 -17.78 -1.10
C ALA A 118 -6.53 -17.30 -0.42
N ILE A 119 -5.37 -17.82 -0.86
CA ILE A 119 -4.05 -17.40 -0.34
C ILE A 119 -3.74 -15.95 -0.74
N MET A 120 -4.10 -15.55 -1.96
CA MET A 120 -3.91 -14.18 -2.42
C MET A 120 -4.83 -13.19 -1.69
N TYR A 121 -6.09 -13.56 -1.46
CA TYR A 121 -6.99 -12.73 -0.65
C TYR A 121 -6.54 -12.62 0.80
N LEU A 122 -5.99 -13.68 1.38
CA LEU A 122 -5.35 -13.64 2.69
C LEU A 122 -4.16 -12.66 2.71
N PHE A 123 -3.34 -12.67 1.65
CA PHE A 123 -2.21 -11.76 1.52
C PHE A 123 -2.67 -10.30 1.48
N ILE A 124 -3.63 -9.97 0.62
CA ILE A 124 -4.24 -8.63 0.54
C ILE A 124 -4.85 -8.23 1.89
N GLY A 125 -5.54 -9.15 2.55
CA GLY A 125 -6.14 -8.91 3.87
C GLY A 125 -5.11 -8.55 4.94
N ILE A 126 -3.97 -9.22 4.96
CA ILE A 126 -2.88 -8.91 5.90
C ILE A 126 -2.24 -7.57 5.58
N GLU A 127 -1.99 -7.24 4.31
CA GLU A 127 -1.47 -5.93 3.92
C GLU A 127 -2.44 -4.80 4.31
N LEU A 128 -3.73 -4.99 4.08
CA LEU A 128 -4.76 -4.04 4.51
C LEU A 128 -4.78 -3.88 6.04
N PHE A 129 -4.70 -4.99 6.77
CA PHE A 129 -4.66 -4.98 8.23
C PHE A 129 -3.45 -4.22 8.76
N VAL A 130 -2.26 -4.44 8.18
CA VAL A 130 -1.03 -3.72 8.55
C VAL A 130 -1.13 -2.23 8.20
N ALA A 131 -1.66 -1.89 7.03
CA ALA A 131 -1.89 -0.50 6.64
C ALA A 131 -2.82 0.22 7.63
N LEU A 132 -3.90 -0.43 8.06
CA LEU A 132 -4.82 0.09 9.07
C LEU A 132 -4.16 0.20 10.44
N LEU A 133 -3.31 -0.74 10.84
CA LEU A 133 -2.57 -0.70 12.12
C LEU A 133 -1.59 0.48 12.22
N ARG A 134 -1.04 0.95 11.12
CA ARG A 134 -0.11 2.09 11.11
C ARG A 134 -0.77 3.38 11.63
N ILE A 135 -2.04 3.57 11.34
CA ILE A 135 -2.78 4.80 11.70
C ILE A 135 -2.90 4.96 13.24
N PRO A 136 -3.48 3.99 13.99
CA PRO A 136 -3.57 4.09 15.45
C PRO A 136 -2.20 4.05 16.14
N TYR A 137 -1.23 3.33 15.56
CA TYR A 137 0.11 3.31 16.11
C TYR A 137 0.74 4.71 16.13
N LEU A 138 0.65 5.46 15.03
CA LEU A 138 1.17 6.82 14.97
C LEU A 138 0.33 7.82 15.78
N ARG A 139 -0.96 7.57 15.95
CA ARG A 139 -1.77 8.34 16.89
C ARG A 139 -1.22 8.24 18.30
N TYR A 140 -0.86 7.03 18.72
CA TYR A 140 -0.30 6.79 20.05
C TYR A 140 1.12 7.35 20.19
N SER A 141 1.96 7.19 19.17
CA SER A 141 3.39 7.55 19.20
C SER A 141 3.66 9.03 18.94
N ALA A 142 2.87 9.70 18.09
CA ALA A 142 3.13 11.07 17.61
C ALA A 142 1.89 11.99 17.65
N ASN A 143 0.81 11.60 18.32
CA ASN A 143 -0.45 12.35 18.38
C ASN A 143 -1.01 12.71 16.98
N LEU A 144 -0.94 11.77 16.03
CA LEU A 144 -1.51 11.94 14.69
C LEU A 144 -3.02 12.19 14.78
N ASN A 145 -3.51 13.23 14.12
CA ASN A 145 -4.94 13.47 13.98
C ASN A 145 -5.49 12.61 12.84
N ILE A 146 -6.11 11.47 13.19
CA ILE A 146 -6.62 10.48 12.25
C ILE A 146 -7.63 11.09 11.27
N GLY A 147 -8.58 11.90 11.76
CA GLY A 147 -9.60 12.50 10.90
C GLY A 147 -9.02 13.43 9.85
N ARG A 148 -8.02 14.21 10.23
CA ARG A 148 -7.29 15.08 9.30
C ARG A 148 -6.48 14.25 8.28
N PHE A 149 -5.78 13.22 8.74
CA PHE A 149 -5.00 12.34 7.87
C PHE A 149 -5.89 11.67 6.82
N LEU A 150 -6.98 11.03 7.25
CA LEU A 150 -7.92 10.38 6.34
C LEU A 150 -8.51 11.37 5.32
N LYS A 151 -8.98 12.53 5.79
CA LYS A 151 -9.53 13.56 4.90
C LYS A 151 -8.52 14.08 3.89
N ASN A 152 -7.27 14.31 4.31
CA ASN A 152 -6.24 14.88 3.45
C ASN A 152 -5.68 13.84 2.46
N VAL A 153 -5.42 12.62 2.91
CA VAL A 153 -4.83 11.58 2.06
C VAL A 153 -5.90 10.98 1.17
N PHE A 154 -6.96 10.39 1.74
CA PHE A 154 -8.00 9.73 0.94
C PHE A 154 -8.82 10.73 0.11
N GLY A 155 -9.09 11.93 0.62
CA GLY A 155 -9.81 12.96 -0.13
C GLY A 155 -9.09 13.45 -1.40
N ARG A 156 -7.78 13.27 -1.50
CA ARG A 156 -6.99 13.61 -2.69
C ARG A 156 -6.66 12.39 -3.55
N VAL A 157 -6.41 11.26 -2.93
CA VAL A 157 -6.01 10.04 -3.61
C VAL A 157 -7.20 9.32 -4.26
N CYS A 158 -8.34 9.23 -3.57
CA CYS A 158 -9.53 8.58 -4.11
C CYS A 158 -10.03 9.17 -5.44
N PRO A 159 -10.19 10.50 -5.60
CA PRO A 159 -10.62 11.04 -6.88
C PRO A 159 -9.61 10.79 -8.01
N LEU A 160 -8.32 10.76 -7.69
CA LEU A 160 -7.28 10.45 -8.68
C LEU A 160 -7.36 8.98 -9.11
N ILE A 161 -7.54 8.05 -8.17
CA ILE A 161 -7.70 6.61 -8.48
C ILE A 161 -8.95 6.41 -9.36
N VAL A 162 -10.08 7.01 -8.98
CA VAL A 162 -11.32 6.92 -9.77
C VAL A 162 -11.14 7.49 -11.17
N PHE A 163 -10.50 8.66 -11.28
CA PHE A 163 -10.20 9.27 -12.58
C PHE A 163 -9.32 8.36 -13.45
N MET A 164 -8.25 7.80 -12.88
CA MET A 164 -7.37 6.87 -13.59
C MET A 164 -8.10 5.59 -14.02
N CYS A 165 -8.96 5.03 -13.19
CA CYS A 165 -9.78 3.88 -13.55
C CYS A 165 -10.71 4.19 -14.73
N ILE A 166 -11.39 5.35 -14.72
CA ILE A 166 -12.28 5.76 -15.80
C ILE A 166 -11.50 5.94 -17.11
N VAL A 167 -10.39 6.66 -17.07
CA VAL A 167 -9.54 6.91 -18.25
C VAL A 167 -9.04 5.59 -18.84
N THR A 168 -8.55 4.68 -18.00
CA THR A 168 -8.01 3.41 -18.48
C THR A 168 -9.11 2.52 -19.06
N GLN A 169 -10.28 2.46 -18.42
CA GLN A 169 -11.41 1.69 -18.96
C GLN A 169 -11.93 2.26 -20.27
N THR A 170 -11.98 3.59 -20.41
CA THR A 170 -12.41 4.19 -21.69
C THR A 170 -11.41 3.90 -22.82
N LEU A 171 -10.12 3.91 -22.54
CA LEU A 171 -9.09 3.53 -23.53
C LEU A 171 -9.21 2.04 -23.90
N HIS A 172 -9.39 1.17 -22.95
CA HIS A 172 -9.56 -0.28 -23.18
C HIS A 172 -10.85 -0.63 -23.96
N MET A 173 -11.89 0.21 -23.91
CA MET A 173 -13.10 0.01 -24.71
C MET A 173 -12.98 0.54 -26.17
N MET A 174 -11.95 1.32 -26.47
CA MET A 174 -11.71 1.89 -27.80
C MET A 174 -10.79 1.02 -28.66
N ASP A 175 -10.06 0.09 -28.05
CA ASP A 175 -9.24 -0.94 -28.71
C ASP A 175 -10.05 -2.21 -28.96
#